data_fe68c8956f85b3b01eaa98fbcafb6ae8
#
_entry.id   fe68c8956f85b3b01eaa98fbcafb6ae8
#
_cell.length_a   1.000
_cell.length_b   1.000
_cell.length_c   1.000
_cell.angle_alpha   90.00
_cell.angle_beta   90.00
_cell.angle_gamma   90.00
#
_symmetry.space_group_name_H-M   'P 1'
#
loop_
_entity.id
_entity.type
_entity.pdbx_description
1 polymer ?
#
loop_
_entity_poly.entity_id
_entity_poly.type
_entity_poly.pdbx_seq_one_letter_code
_entity_poly.pdbx_strand_id
1 'polypeptide(L)'
;DNVVNRSIRIAGDEIDEAMIQYARRDHNLVIGERTAENAKIAAGSAYPLEEEKRVTLRGRDLLTGLPKSVEVSSVEIRDAISGPVNAIVELVRTCVEETPPELVADIMEQGITLAGGGALLEGLDRRLQAELRMPVRVAEDPLTCVARGTGRVAEALHLYRRALASGQDLRRAG
;
A
#
# COMPACT_ATOMS: atom_id res chain seq x y z
N ASP A 1 -13.50 13.37 -14.89
CA ASP A 1 -14.34 13.46 -13.66
C ASP A 1 -14.04 12.25 -12.78
N ASN A 2 -14.07 12.44 -11.43
CA ASN A 2 -14.02 11.32 -10.49
C ASN A 2 -15.35 10.57 -10.56
N VAL A 3 -15.32 9.29 -10.94
CA VAL A 3 -16.52 8.44 -11.05
C VAL A 3 -16.78 7.69 -9.76
N VAL A 4 -15.72 7.09 -9.19
CA VAL A 4 -15.75 6.40 -7.89
C VAL A 4 -14.59 6.93 -7.05
N ASN A 5 -14.84 7.18 -5.77
CA ASN A 5 -13.79 7.59 -4.81
C ASN A 5 -14.02 6.87 -3.48
N ARG A 6 -13.02 6.14 -3.03
CA ARG A 6 -13.00 5.44 -1.74
C ARG A 6 -11.72 5.73 -1.00
N SER A 7 -11.79 5.72 0.32
CA SER A 7 -10.63 5.92 1.19
C SER A 7 -10.68 4.97 2.36
N ILE A 8 -9.51 4.47 2.75
CA ILE A 8 -9.32 3.73 4.00
C ILE A 8 -8.13 4.33 4.75
N ARG A 9 -8.10 4.12 6.07
CA ARG A 9 -6.96 4.49 6.92
C ARG A 9 -6.01 3.30 7.04
N ILE A 10 -5.52 2.80 5.91
CA ILE A 10 -4.52 1.73 5.88
C ILE A 10 -3.44 2.15 4.90
N ALA A 11 -2.26 2.33 5.42
CA ALA A 11 -1.08 2.78 4.70
C ALA A 11 0.19 2.09 5.22
N GLY A 12 1.34 2.72 5.07
CA GLY A 12 2.61 2.19 5.53
C GLY A 12 2.67 1.97 7.04
N ASP A 13 2.04 2.86 7.80
CA ASP A 13 2.06 2.85 9.27
C ASP A 13 1.30 1.62 9.84
N GLU A 14 0.17 1.24 9.26
CA GLU A 14 -0.57 0.03 9.67
C GLU A 14 0.19 -1.25 9.32
N ILE A 15 0.97 -1.24 8.26
CA ILE A 15 1.87 -2.35 7.93
C ILE A 15 3.00 -2.44 8.96
N ASP A 16 3.58 -1.29 9.35
CA ASP A 16 4.62 -1.24 10.38
C ASP A 16 4.09 -1.68 11.74
N GLU A 17 2.87 -1.29 12.11
CA GLU A 17 2.20 -1.74 13.34
C GLU A 17 1.97 -3.26 13.31
N ALA A 18 1.52 -3.83 12.18
CA ALA A 18 1.36 -5.27 12.03
C ALA A 18 2.69 -6.02 12.25
N MET A 19 3.81 -5.46 11.77
CA MET A 19 5.16 -5.99 12.00
C MET A 19 5.56 -5.91 13.49
N ILE A 20 5.25 -4.80 14.16
CA ILE A 20 5.52 -4.63 15.61
C ILE A 20 4.73 -5.67 16.42
N GLN A 21 3.46 -5.87 16.10
CA GLN A 21 2.60 -6.85 16.77
C GLN A 21 3.07 -8.28 16.51
N TYR A 22 3.49 -8.60 15.29
CA TYR A 22 4.08 -9.89 14.95
C TYR A 22 5.34 -10.16 15.78
N ALA A 23 6.30 -9.24 15.81
CA ALA A 23 7.53 -9.38 16.57
C ALA A 23 7.24 -9.60 18.06
N ARG A 24 6.24 -8.90 18.59
CA ARG A 24 5.82 -9.01 20.00
C ARG A 24 5.18 -10.35 20.30
N ARG A 25 4.23 -10.79 19.47
CA ARG A 25 3.41 -12.01 19.68
C ARG A 25 4.22 -13.27 19.47
N ASP A 26 4.99 -13.35 18.38
CA ASP A 26 5.61 -14.60 17.94
C ASP A 26 7.05 -14.75 18.43
N HIS A 27 7.72 -13.64 18.74
CA HIS A 27 9.13 -13.66 19.16
C HIS A 27 9.38 -13.06 20.56
N ASN A 28 8.33 -12.57 21.24
CA ASN A 28 8.48 -11.81 22.49
C ASN A 28 9.48 -10.64 22.36
N LEU A 29 9.48 -10.00 21.20
CA LEU A 29 10.44 -8.95 20.86
C LEU A 29 9.73 -7.60 20.70
N VAL A 30 10.13 -6.61 21.48
CA VAL A 30 9.69 -5.21 21.29
C VAL A 30 10.63 -4.54 20.32
N ILE A 31 10.10 -4.15 19.16
CA ILE A 31 10.81 -3.35 18.16
C ILE A 31 10.16 -1.97 18.05
N GLY A 32 10.92 -0.97 17.61
CA GLY A 32 10.39 0.37 17.29
C GLY A 32 9.95 0.45 15.83
N GLU A 33 9.16 1.50 15.52
CA GLU A 33 8.65 1.82 14.19
C GLU A 33 9.73 1.79 13.10
N ARG A 34 10.88 2.43 13.37
CA ARG A 34 12.00 2.45 12.42
C ARG A 34 12.55 1.07 12.11
N THR A 35 12.54 0.15 13.08
CA THR A 35 12.98 -1.24 12.85
C THR A 35 11.96 -1.98 12.00
N ALA A 36 10.67 -1.79 12.26
CA ALA A 36 9.58 -2.35 11.48
C ALA A 36 9.62 -1.85 10.03
N GLU A 37 9.72 -0.54 9.83
CA GLU A 37 9.83 0.08 8.51
C GLU A 37 11.04 -0.45 7.72
N ASN A 38 12.22 -0.52 8.35
CA ASN A 38 13.42 -1.05 7.69
C ASN A 38 13.24 -2.52 7.30
N ALA A 39 12.61 -3.34 8.14
CA ALA A 39 12.34 -4.73 7.84
C ALA A 39 11.30 -4.89 6.72
N LYS A 40 10.25 -4.06 6.72
CA LYS A 40 9.27 -3.97 5.64
C LYS A 40 9.95 -3.65 4.29
N ILE A 41 10.83 -2.66 4.27
CA ILE A 41 11.56 -2.25 3.05
C ILE A 41 12.51 -3.34 2.58
N ALA A 42 13.18 -4.03 3.51
CA ALA A 42 14.21 -5.03 3.19
C ALA A 42 13.64 -6.37 2.72
N ALA A 43 12.53 -6.83 3.33
CA ALA A 43 11.99 -8.18 3.13
C ALA A 43 10.45 -8.24 3.10
N GLY A 44 9.74 -7.11 3.18
CA GLY A 44 8.28 -7.07 3.08
C GLY A 44 7.82 -7.36 1.66
N SER A 45 6.80 -8.21 1.51
CA SER A 45 6.20 -8.49 0.22
C SER A 45 4.72 -8.83 0.36
N ALA A 46 3.92 -8.40 -0.62
CA ALA A 46 2.48 -8.70 -0.69
C ALA A 46 2.18 -9.98 -1.49
N TYR A 47 3.18 -10.54 -2.18
CA TYR A 47 3.08 -11.71 -3.04
C TYR A 47 4.32 -12.59 -2.87
N PRO A 48 4.26 -13.92 -3.09
CA PRO A 48 5.43 -14.79 -3.02
C PRO A 48 6.57 -14.29 -3.90
N LEU A 49 7.77 -14.29 -3.34
CA LEU A 49 8.99 -13.90 -4.05
C LEU A 49 9.61 -15.11 -4.77
N GLU A 50 10.35 -14.88 -5.84
CA GLU A 50 11.12 -15.92 -6.51
C GLU A 50 12.24 -16.44 -5.61
N GLU A 51 12.88 -15.53 -4.87
CA GLU A 51 13.86 -15.82 -3.83
C GLU A 51 13.41 -15.17 -2.52
N GLU A 52 13.05 -16.00 -1.53
CA GLU A 52 12.63 -15.50 -0.23
C GLU A 52 13.82 -14.89 0.51
N LYS A 53 13.58 -13.76 1.14
CA LYS A 53 14.58 -12.95 1.84
C LYS A 53 14.58 -13.25 3.34
N ARG A 54 15.68 -12.89 4.03
CA ARG A 54 15.76 -12.91 5.48
C ARG A 54 16.24 -11.56 5.99
N VAL A 55 15.75 -11.17 7.15
CA VAL A 55 16.12 -9.92 7.81
C VAL A 55 16.20 -10.14 9.33
N THR A 56 17.12 -9.43 9.97
CA THR A 56 17.28 -9.49 11.43
C THR A 56 16.50 -8.35 12.08
N LEU A 57 15.49 -8.70 12.88
CA LEU A 57 14.83 -7.79 13.79
C LEU A 57 15.63 -7.64 15.06
N ARG A 58 15.89 -6.40 15.48
CA ARG A 58 16.62 -6.09 16.71
C ARG A 58 15.73 -5.28 17.64
N GLY A 59 15.67 -5.68 18.88
CA GLY A 59 14.82 -5.05 19.87
C GLY A 59 15.13 -5.46 21.29
N ARG A 60 14.15 -5.34 22.17
CA ARG A 60 14.23 -5.75 23.58
C ARG A 60 13.37 -7.00 23.80
N ASP A 61 13.94 -8.00 24.40
CA ASP A 61 13.20 -9.20 24.85
C ASP A 61 12.20 -8.82 25.95
N LEU A 62 10.95 -9.23 25.77
CA LEU A 62 9.85 -8.95 26.70
C LEU A 62 10.00 -9.66 28.05
N LEU A 63 10.69 -10.83 28.06
CA LEU A 63 10.80 -11.66 29.24
C LEU A 63 11.97 -11.22 30.12
N THR A 64 13.11 -10.93 29.49
CA THR A 64 14.36 -10.61 30.21
C THR A 64 14.65 -9.12 30.28
N GLY A 65 14.02 -8.29 29.42
CA GLY A 65 14.30 -6.87 29.28
C GLY A 65 15.62 -6.56 28.55
N LEU A 66 16.38 -7.57 28.14
CA LEU A 66 17.70 -7.42 27.51
C LEU A 66 17.61 -7.27 25.98
N PRO A 67 18.66 -6.74 25.32
CA PRO A 67 18.74 -6.73 23.87
C PRO A 67 18.64 -8.14 23.27
N LYS A 68 17.83 -8.27 22.21
CA LYS A 68 17.62 -9.53 21.49
C LYS A 68 17.56 -9.28 20.00
N SER A 69 18.05 -10.23 19.23
CA SER A 69 17.95 -10.24 17.78
C SER A 69 17.30 -11.54 17.32
N VAL A 70 16.41 -11.44 16.34
CA VAL A 70 15.72 -12.59 15.75
C VAL A 70 15.80 -12.45 14.24
N GLU A 71 16.15 -13.54 13.55
CA GLU A 71 16.08 -13.62 12.10
C GLU A 71 14.66 -14.05 11.70
N VAL A 72 14.08 -13.34 10.77
CA VAL A 72 12.74 -13.60 10.21
C VAL A 72 12.80 -13.65 8.70
N SER A 73 11.98 -14.48 8.10
CA SER A 73 11.85 -14.63 6.63
C SER A 73 10.82 -13.68 6.05
N SER A 74 10.94 -13.39 4.76
CA SER A 74 9.92 -12.66 4.00
C SER A 74 8.57 -13.39 3.96
N VAL A 75 8.54 -14.71 4.12
CA VAL A 75 7.30 -15.49 4.26
C VAL A 75 6.57 -15.11 5.55
N GLU A 76 7.28 -15.13 6.68
CA GLU A 76 6.70 -14.74 7.99
C GLU A 76 6.25 -13.28 7.99
N ILE A 77 7.02 -12.39 7.38
CA ILE A 77 6.64 -10.97 7.23
C ILE A 77 5.39 -10.83 6.39
N ARG A 78 5.28 -11.54 5.26
CA ARG A 78 4.11 -11.54 4.38
C ARG A 78 2.86 -11.97 5.12
N ASP A 79 2.96 -13.01 5.92
CA ASP A 79 1.85 -13.49 6.74
C ASP A 79 1.47 -12.45 7.81
N ALA A 80 2.45 -11.83 8.46
CA ALA A 80 2.24 -10.79 9.46
C ALA A 80 1.50 -9.56 8.91
N ILE A 81 1.84 -9.12 7.69
CA ILE A 81 1.23 -7.94 7.05
C ILE A 81 0.01 -8.27 6.19
N SER A 82 -0.44 -9.52 6.16
CA SER A 82 -1.55 -9.97 5.31
C SER A 82 -2.86 -9.21 5.59
N GLY A 83 -3.13 -8.86 6.84
CA GLY A 83 -4.33 -8.10 7.23
C GLY A 83 -4.43 -6.74 6.52
N PRO A 84 -3.49 -5.82 6.71
CA PRO A 84 -3.45 -4.54 5.99
C PRO A 84 -3.45 -4.69 4.47
N VAL A 85 -2.67 -5.64 3.92
CA VAL A 85 -2.62 -5.89 2.48
C VAL A 85 -3.98 -6.33 1.93
N ASN A 86 -4.67 -7.26 2.61
CA ASN A 86 -6.00 -7.71 2.20
C ASN A 86 -7.02 -6.58 2.23
N ALA A 87 -6.96 -5.69 3.21
CA ALA A 87 -7.86 -4.54 3.27
C ALA A 87 -7.64 -3.56 2.10
N ILE A 88 -6.38 -3.38 1.66
CA ILE A 88 -6.09 -2.61 0.44
C ILE A 88 -6.68 -3.31 -0.79
N VAL A 89 -6.51 -4.62 -0.92
CA VAL A 89 -7.05 -5.40 -2.05
C VAL A 89 -8.57 -5.29 -2.11
N GLU A 90 -9.25 -5.45 -0.96
CA GLU A 90 -10.71 -5.34 -0.89
C GLU A 90 -11.21 -3.93 -1.23
N LEU A 91 -10.49 -2.89 -0.82
CA LEU A 91 -10.84 -1.52 -1.22
C LEU A 91 -10.80 -1.36 -2.74
N VAL A 92 -9.72 -1.82 -3.38
CA VAL A 92 -9.57 -1.71 -4.85
C VAL A 92 -10.66 -2.52 -5.55
N ARG A 93 -10.97 -3.73 -5.05
CA ARG A 93 -12.06 -4.57 -5.56
C ARG A 93 -13.39 -3.82 -5.49
N THR A 94 -13.73 -3.26 -4.34
CA THR A 94 -14.97 -2.47 -4.15
C THR A 94 -15.04 -1.29 -5.12
N CYS A 95 -13.92 -0.58 -5.34
CA CYS A 95 -13.88 0.51 -6.32
C CYS A 95 -14.19 0.02 -7.75
N VAL A 96 -13.66 -1.13 -8.14
CA VAL A 96 -13.93 -1.72 -9.46
C VAL A 96 -15.39 -2.16 -9.58
N GLU A 97 -15.95 -2.80 -8.54
CA GLU A 97 -17.34 -3.25 -8.51
C GLU A 97 -18.36 -2.10 -8.59
N GLU A 98 -18.03 -0.95 -8.01
CA GLU A 98 -18.86 0.25 -8.05
C GLU A 98 -18.69 1.07 -9.34
N THR A 99 -17.71 0.74 -10.15
CA THR A 99 -17.45 1.44 -11.42
C THR A 99 -18.47 1.01 -12.48
N PRO A 100 -19.06 1.97 -13.24
CA PRO A 100 -19.96 1.64 -14.35
C PRO A 100 -19.33 0.68 -15.36
N PRO A 101 -20.11 -0.28 -15.91
CA PRO A 101 -19.58 -1.34 -16.80
C PRO A 101 -18.76 -0.84 -18.00
N GLU A 102 -19.15 0.30 -18.57
CA GLU A 102 -18.46 0.92 -19.71
C GLU A 102 -17.03 1.33 -19.34
N LEU A 103 -16.85 1.84 -18.11
CA LEU A 103 -15.52 2.26 -17.62
C LEU A 103 -14.71 1.07 -17.10
N VAL A 104 -15.36 0.01 -16.64
CA VAL A 104 -14.65 -1.24 -16.27
C VAL A 104 -13.95 -1.83 -17.51
N ALA A 105 -14.59 -1.78 -18.69
CA ALA A 105 -13.97 -2.22 -19.93
C ALA A 105 -12.67 -1.43 -20.23
N ASP A 106 -12.71 -0.10 -20.05
CA ASP A 106 -11.53 0.74 -20.20
C ASP A 106 -10.43 0.39 -19.19
N ILE A 107 -10.79 0.10 -17.92
CA ILE A 107 -9.83 -0.33 -16.89
C ILE A 107 -9.19 -1.67 -17.24
N MET A 108 -9.94 -2.61 -17.83
CA MET A 108 -9.40 -3.90 -18.27
C MET A 108 -8.31 -3.74 -19.35
N GLU A 109 -8.40 -2.71 -20.19
CA GLU A 109 -7.42 -2.41 -21.21
C GLU A 109 -6.26 -1.55 -20.69
N GLN A 110 -6.58 -0.44 -20.00
CA GLN A 110 -5.61 0.55 -19.51
C GLN A 110 -4.90 0.11 -18.23
N GLY A 111 -5.56 -0.71 -17.40
CA GLY A 111 -5.06 -1.17 -16.12
C GLY A 111 -5.16 -0.14 -14.99
N ILE A 112 -4.67 -0.55 -13.83
CA ILE A 112 -4.63 0.23 -12.60
C ILE A 112 -3.20 0.73 -12.39
N THR A 113 -3.04 1.99 -12.03
CA THR A 113 -1.73 2.57 -11.69
C THR A 113 -1.64 2.82 -10.19
N LEU A 114 -0.63 2.24 -9.54
CA LEU A 114 -0.32 2.45 -8.14
C LEU A 114 0.65 3.61 -7.97
N ALA A 115 0.39 4.48 -7.01
CA ALA A 115 1.21 5.62 -6.67
C ALA A 115 1.33 5.79 -5.15
N GLY A 116 2.30 6.57 -4.69
CA GLY A 116 2.59 6.77 -3.27
C GLY A 116 3.55 5.73 -2.71
N GLY A 117 3.96 5.91 -1.44
CA GLY A 117 4.93 5.04 -0.77
C GLY A 117 4.47 3.59 -0.64
N GLY A 118 3.16 3.36 -0.43
CA GLY A 118 2.58 2.01 -0.35
C GLY A 118 2.73 1.20 -1.64
N ALA A 119 2.80 1.86 -2.80
CA ALA A 119 3.02 1.21 -4.09
C ALA A 119 4.41 0.55 -4.20
N LEU A 120 5.35 0.91 -3.32
CA LEU A 120 6.69 0.33 -3.25
C LEU A 120 6.76 -1.00 -2.49
N LEU A 121 5.66 -1.43 -1.85
CA LEU A 121 5.62 -2.76 -1.24
C LEU A 121 5.76 -3.81 -2.33
N GLU A 122 6.82 -4.62 -2.24
CA GLU A 122 7.16 -5.61 -3.26
C GLU A 122 6.01 -6.58 -3.52
N GLY A 123 5.65 -6.76 -4.78
CA GLY A 123 4.59 -7.68 -5.19
C GLY A 123 3.15 -7.21 -4.93
N LEU A 124 2.92 -5.98 -4.48
CA LEU A 124 1.55 -5.46 -4.32
C LEU A 124 0.82 -5.38 -5.66
N ASP A 125 1.51 -4.99 -6.72
CA ASP A 125 1.02 -5.01 -8.09
C ASP A 125 0.62 -6.42 -8.55
N ARG A 126 1.49 -7.41 -8.30
CA ARG A 126 1.23 -8.83 -8.61
C ARG A 126 0.04 -9.37 -7.81
N ARG A 127 -0.06 -8.99 -6.52
CA ARG A 127 -1.19 -9.40 -5.67
C ARG A 127 -2.50 -8.87 -6.21
N LEU A 128 -2.57 -7.58 -6.52
CA LEU A 128 -3.76 -6.94 -7.09
C LEU A 128 -4.09 -7.51 -8.46
N GLN A 129 -3.09 -7.73 -9.33
CA GLN A 129 -3.30 -8.32 -10.65
C GLN A 129 -3.89 -9.74 -10.56
N ALA A 130 -3.40 -10.56 -9.63
CA ALA A 130 -3.91 -11.91 -9.41
C ALA A 130 -5.37 -11.92 -8.93
N GLU A 131 -5.72 -11.01 -8.02
CA GLU A 131 -7.06 -10.93 -7.42
C GLU A 131 -8.10 -10.30 -8.36
N LEU A 132 -7.71 -9.23 -9.08
CA LEU A 132 -8.63 -8.45 -9.90
C LEU A 132 -8.67 -8.91 -11.35
N ARG A 133 -7.69 -9.71 -11.80
CA ARG A 133 -7.51 -10.16 -13.19
C ARG A 133 -7.43 -9.01 -14.18
N MET A 134 -6.83 -7.91 -13.77
CA MET A 134 -6.61 -6.70 -14.55
C MET A 134 -5.14 -6.31 -14.51
N PRO A 135 -4.60 -5.64 -15.53
CA PRO A 135 -3.24 -5.13 -15.50
C PRO A 135 -3.08 -4.14 -14.34
N VAL A 136 -2.03 -4.30 -13.55
CA VAL A 136 -1.66 -3.37 -12.46
C VAL A 136 -0.20 -3.00 -12.63
N ARG A 137 0.11 -1.72 -12.53
CA ARG A 137 1.46 -1.21 -12.65
C ARG A 137 1.77 -0.18 -11.56
N VAL A 138 3.01 -0.14 -11.15
CA VAL A 138 3.52 0.93 -10.28
C VAL A 138 3.92 2.10 -11.16
N ALA A 139 3.61 3.33 -10.75
CA ALA A 139 4.03 4.55 -11.44
C ALA A 139 5.56 4.61 -11.52
N GLU A 140 6.10 5.22 -12.57
CA GLU A 140 7.54 5.36 -12.79
C GLU A 140 8.27 6.05 -11.62
N ASP A 141 7.61 7.02 -10.99
CA ASP A 141 8.11 7.69 -9.79
C ASP A 141 6.94 7.80 -8.77
N PRO A 142 6.64 6.71 -8.04
CA PRO A 142 5.42 6.63 -7.25
C PRO A 142 5.38 7.62 -6.09
N LEU A 143 6.53 8.04 -5.56
CA LEU A 143 6.62 9.00 -4.45
C LEU A 143 6.34 10.45 -4.87
N THR A 144 6.72 10.84 -6.07
CA THR A 144 6.64 12.23 -6.52
C THR A 144 5.62 12.47 -7.62
N CYS A 145 5.08 11.43 -8.26
CA CYS A 145 4.16 11.57 -9.39
C CYS A 145 2.92 12.42 -9.05
N VAL A 146 2.37 12.30 -7.82
CA VAL A 146 1.25 13.10 -7.35
C VAL A 146 1.63 14.58 -7.22
N ALA A 147 2.77 14.88 -6.60
CA ALA A 147 3.27 16.25 -6.45
C ALA A 147 3.57 16.89 -7.82
N ARG A 148 4.16 16.14 -8.73
CA ARG A 148 4.42 16.59 -10.12
C ARG A 148 3.13 16.85 -10.89
N GLY A 149 2.13 15.94 -10.74
CA GLY A 149 0.81 16.11 -11.33
C GLY A 149 0.10 17.35 -10.81
N THR A 150 0.11 17.55 -9.50
CA THR A 150 -0.46 18.74 -8.85
C THR A 150 0.23 20.02 -9.30
N GLY A 151 1.56 20.02 -9.42
CA GLY A 151 2.33 21.14 -9.97
C GLY A 151 1.90 21.51 -11.40
N ARG A 152 1.77 20.52 -12.30
CA ARG A 152 1.28 20.75 -13.67
C ARG A 152 -0.15 21.33 -13.71
N VAL A 153 -1.02 20.85 -12.83
CA VAL A 153 -2.38 21.40 -12.72
C VAL A 153 -2.34 22.84 -12.23
N ALA A 154 -1.47 23.19 -11.27
CA ALA A 154 -1.31 24.54 -10.76
C ALA A 154 -0.78 25.51 -11.85
N GLU A 155 0.18 25.07 -12.66
CA GLU A 155 0.74 25.83 -13.78
C GLU A 155 -0.30 26.09 -14.89
N ALA A 156 -1.20 25.15 -15.12
CA ALA A 156 -2.23 25.21 -16.16
C ALA A 156 -3.67 25.28 -15.60
N LEU A 157 -3.86 25.98 -14.50
CA LEU A 157 -5.12 26.02 -13.74
C LEU A 157 -6.34 26.36 -14.61
N HIS A 158 -6.16 27.23 -15.62
CA HIS A 158 -7.22 27.63 -16.53
C HIS A 158 -7.77 26.45 -17.37
N LEU A 159 -6.96 25.44 -17.66
CA LEU A 159 -7.37 24.23 -18.38
C LEU A 159 -8.13 23.24 -17.49
N TYR A 160 -7.79 23.21 -16.21
CA TYR A 160 -8.31 22.22 -15.26
C TYR A 160 -9.43 22.74 -14.37
N ARG A 161 -9.92 23.98 -14.54
CA ARG A 161 -10.97 24.60 -13.74
C ARG A 161 -12.22 23.73 -13.60
N ARG A 162 -12.66 23.08 -14.67
CA ARG A 162 -13.85 22.23 -14.64
C ARG A 162 -13.66 20.97 -13.78
N ALA A 163 -12.49 20.33 -13.86
CA ALA A 163 -12.17 19.15 -13.06
C ALA A 163 -12.04 19.49 -11.56
N LEU A 164 -11.55 20.70 -11.23
CA LEU A 164 -11.43 21.17 -9.85
C LEU A 164 -12.76 21.59 -9.25
N ALA A 165 -13.69 22.14 -10.05
CA ALA A 165 -15.01 22.54 -9.59
C ALA A 165 -15.90 21.33 -9.21
N SER A 166 -15.82 20.24 -9.94
CA SER A 166 -16.56 19.00 -9.62
C SER A 166 -16.14 18.37 -8.28
N GLY A 167 -14.92 18.63 -7.83
CA GLY A 167 -14.43 18.18 -6.52
C GLY A 167 -14.93 19.00 -5.32
N GLN A 168 -15.46 20.22 -5.54
CA GLN A 168 -15.96 21.08 -4.46
C GLN A 168 -17.42 20.78 -4.09
N ASP A 169 -18.21 20.25 -5.00
CA ASP A 169 -19.61 19.90 -4.73
C ASP A 169 -19.72 18.67 -3.79
N LEU A 170 -18.74 17.79 -3.78
CA LEU A 170 -18.68 16.64 -2.87
C LEU A 170 -18.43 17.01 -1.39
N ARG A 171 -17.89 18.20 -1.11
CA ARG A 171 -17.67 18.70 0.27
C ARG A 171 -18.88 19.41 0.88
N ARG A 172 -19.90 19.70 0.09
CA ARG A 172 -21.13 20.40 0.55
C ARG A 172 -22.29 19.44 0.83
N ALA A 173 -22.12 18.15 0.52
CA ALA A 173 -23.16 17.12 0.67
C ALA A 173 -22.86 16.13 1.84
N GLY A 174 -21.89 16.44 2.73
CA GLY A 174 -21.56 15.63 3.92
C GLY A 174 -21.74 16.40 5.22
#